data_193c4b7d1ed3d2281dcd7f96d62187b9
#
_entry.id   193c4b7d1ed3d2281dcd7f96d62187b9
#
_cell.length_a   1.000
_cell.length_b   1.000
_cell.length_c   1.000
_cell.angle_alpha   90.00
_cell.angle_beta   90.00
_cell.angle_gamma   90.00
#
_symmetry.space_group_name_H-M   'P 1'
#
loop_
_entity.id
_entity.type
_entity.pdbx_description
1 polymer ?
#
loop_
_entity_poly.entity_id
_entity_poly.type
_entity_poly.pdbx_seq_one_letter_code
_entity_poly.pdbx_strand_id
1 'polypeptide(L)'
;MGIGLVGVGWMGRVHSAAYRRVRDHFPDCAGEPRLVAAADESEGRARGAVDQLGFEGWTTDWRDVIADPAVEAVSITAPNYLHREVALAAAAAGKHFWCEKPVGRSMSETADVAAAAASAGVRTVVGFNYRQAPAVQHAARLIATGALGPVRQYRSQFVAGYAANPQGALSWRFLRSFGGQGVLGDLMSHAVDMAQFLLGPVERVVAHVETTVTERPLAATEGTHFAVVEGGELGSVENEDTVLSMVRFASGVTGTIEASRVTVGPQARYAFEVNGERGAVSWEIGRASCRERVCYPV
;
A
#
# COMPACT_ATOMS: atom_id res chain seq x y z
N MET A 1 -9.53 8.36 -20.93
CA MET A 1 -9.38 7.00 -20.40
C MET A 1 -10.48 6.73 -19.40
N GLY A 2 -11.29 5.68 -19.65
CA GLY A 2 -12.36 5.25 -18.78
C GLY A 2 -11.84 4.48 -17.57
N ILE A 3 -12.20 4.92 -16.36
CA ILE A 3 -11.76 4.34 -15.09
C ILE A 3 -12.90 3.57 -14.43
N GLY A 4 -12.67 2.31 -14.12
CA GLY A 4 -13.47 1.51 -13.20
C GLY A 4 -12.85 1.48 -11.81
N LEU A 5 -13.68 1.36 -10.78
CA LEU A 5 -13.22 1.24 -9.39
C LEU A 5 -13.82 0.00 -8.74
N VAL A 6 -13.00 -0.80 -8.08
CA VAL A 6 -13.44 -1.94 -7.28
C VAL A 6 -13.04 -1.73 -5.83
N GLY A 7 -14.04 -1.52 -4.95
CA GLY A 7 -13.87 -1.17 -3.54
C GLY A 7 -14.01 0.34 -3.28
N VAL A 8 -15.15 0.78 -2.78
CA VAL A 8 -15.48 2.20 -2.49
C VAL A 8 -15.17 2.55 -1.02
N GLY A 9 -14.18 1.89 -0.43
CA GLY A 9 -13.67 2.19 0.89
C GLY A 9 -12.83 3.47 0.92
N TRP A 10 -12.02 3.64 1.99
CA TRP A 10 -11.16 4.82 2.14
C TRP A 10 -10.21 5.00 0.95
N MET A 11 -9.51 3.94 0.51
CA MET A 11 -8.60 4.03 -0.64
C MET A 11 -9.33 4.32 -1.95
N GLY A 12 -10.51 3.75 -2.16
CA GLY A 12 -11.32 4.06 -3.34
C GLY A 12 -11.68 5.54 -3.42
N ARG A 13 -12.01 6.17 -2.29
CA ARG A 13 -12.24 7.63 -2.21
C ARG A 13 -10.99 8.44 -2.52
N VAL A 14 -9.83 8.00 -2.02
CA VAL A 14 -8.52 8.64 -2.30
C VAL A 14 -8.18 8.57 -3.79
N HIS A 15 -8.32 7.40 -4.42
CA HIS A 15 -8.08 7.23 -5.85
C HIS A 15 -9.03 8.09 -6.69
N SER A 16 -10.33 8.09 -6.35
CA SER A 16 -11.32 8.91 -7.05
C SER A 16 -11.00 10.41 -6.96
N ALA A 17 -10.59 10.88 -5.79
CA ALA A 17 -10.15 12.27 -5.60
C ALA A 17 -8.89 12.58 -6.43
N ALA A 18 -7.94 11.64 -6.50
CA ALA A 18 -6.72 11.80 -7.29
C ALA A 18 -7.02 11.90 -8.79
N TYR A 19 -7.88 11.03 -9.32
CA TYR A 19 -8.28 11.07 -10.74
C TYR A 19 -8.92 12.40 -11.13
N ARG A 20 -9.80 12.96 -10.30
CA ARG A 20 -10.45 14.27 -10.56
C ARG A 20 -9.45 15.44 -10.56
N ARG A 21 -8.31 15.27 -9.91
CA ARG A 21 -7.28 16.31 -9.77
C ARG A 21 -6.08 16.11 -10.69
N VAL A 22 -6.12 15.14 -11.61
CA VAL A 22 -5.01 14.87 -12.52
C VAL A 22 -4.60 16.13 -13.27
N ARG A 23 -5.56 16.89 -13.82
CA ARG A 23 -5.24 18.12 -14.55
C ARG A 23 -4.67 19.24 -13.72
N ASP A 24 -5.03 19.32 -12.44
CA ASP A 24 -4.48 20.34 -11.53
C ASP A 24 -2.95 20.15 -11.34
N HIS A 25 -2.50 18.90 -11.36
CA HIS A 25 -1.11 18.54 -11.12
C HIS A 25 -0.33 18.22 -12.40
N PHE A 26 -1.01 17.80 -13.45
CA PHE A 26 -0.43 17.37 -14.73
C PHE A 26 -1.21 17.98 -15.90
N PRO A 27 -1.12 19.31 -16.12
CA PRO A 27 -1.91 19.99 -17.14
C PRO A 27 -1.65 19.48 -18.57
N ASP A 28 -0.43 18.97 -18.81
CA ASP A 28 0.00 18.46 -20.12
C ASP A 28 -0.33 16.98 -20.34
N CYS A 29 -1.04 16.32 -19.39
CA CYS A 29 -1.38 14.92 -19.58
C CYS A 29 -2.37 14.73 -20.75
N ALA A 30 -2.11 13.69 -21.55
CA ALA A 30 -2.95 13.37 -22.70
C ALA A 30 -4.31 12.77 -22.26
N GLY A 31 -5.34 13.58 -22.21
CA GLY A 31 -6.71 13.19 -21.90
C GLY A 31 -7.07 13.25 -20.40
N GLU A 32 -8.37 13.16 -20.14
CA GLU A 32 -8.93 13.17 -18.78
C GLU A 32 -9.37 11.77 -18.36
N PRO A 33 -9.11 11.40 -17.07
CA PRO A 33 -9.76 10.25 -16.49
C PRO A 33 -11.28 10.48 -16.42
N ARG A 34 -12.07 9.56 -16.97
CA ARG A 34 -13.51 9.54 -16.87
C ARG A 34 -13.92 8.43 -15.91
N LEU A 35 -14.59 8.76 -14.82
CA LEU A 35 -15.00 7.82 -13.79
C LEU A 35 -16.28 7.10 -14.25
N VAL A 36 -16.12 5.91 -14.85
CA VAL A 36 -17.20 5.21 -15.55
C VAL A 36 -18.09 4.44 -14.58
N ALA A 37 -17.56 3.49 -13.87
CA ALA A 37 -18.33 2.62 -12.98
C ALA A 37 -17.55 2.27 -11.71
N ALA A 38 -18.27 2.16 -10.60
CA ALA A 38 -17.71 1.73 -9.32
C ALA A 38 -18.47 0.53 -8.75
N ALA A 39 -17.73 -0.42 -8.18
CA ALA A 39 -18.30 -1.60 -7.51
C ALA A 39 -17.93 -1.64 -6.04
N ASP A 40 -18.90 -1.99 -5.19
CA ASP A 40 -18.71 -2.33 -3.79
C ASP A 40 -19.80 -3.29 -3.34
N GLU A 41 -19.49 -4.30 -2.51
CA GLU A 41 -20.48 -5.24 -1.98
C GLU A 41 -21.60 -4.57 -1.18
N SER A 42 -21.32 -3.43 -0.55
CA SER A 42 -22.30 -2.58 0.11
C SER A 42 -22.96 -1.67 -0.92
N GLU A 43 -24.27 -1.87 -1.16
CA GLU A 43 -25.05 -1.04 -2.08
C GLU A 43 -24.96 0.46 -1.71
N GLY A 44 -24.97 0.78 -0.40
CA GLY A 44 -24.85 2.18 0.06
C GLY A 44 -23.49 2.81 -0.31
N ARG A 45 -22.39 2.04 -0.21
CA ARG A 45 -21.07 2.50 -0.63
C ARG A 45 -20.99 2.62 -2.15
N ALA A 46 -21.52 1.64 -2.89
CA ALA A 46 -21.54 1.65 -4.34
C ALA A 46 -22.32 2.86 -4.90
N ARG A 47 -23.52 3.12 -4.41
CA ARG A 47 -24.32 4.32 -4.75
C ARG A 47 -23.58 5.62 -4.42
N GLY A 48 -22.93 5.68 -3.25
CA GLY A 48 -22.12 6.82 -2.84
C GLY A 48 -20.99 7.17 -3.81
N ALA A 49 -20.56 6.23 -4.65
CA ALA A 49 -19.58 6.52 -5.69
C ALA A 49 -20.15 7.45 -6.78
N VAL A 50 -21.41 7.31 -7.15
CA VAL A 50 -22.09 8.21 -8.09
C VAL A 50 -22.34 9.56 -7.41
N ASP A 51 -22.98 9.55 -6.24
CA ASP A 51 -23.45 10.77 -5.58
C ASP A 51 -22.31 11.69 -5.09
N GLN A 52 -21.18 11.11 -4.66
CA GLN A 52 -20.11 11.82 -3.97
C GLN A 52 -18.76 11.82 -4.70
N LEU A 53 -18.48 10.79 -5.51
CA LEU A 53 -17.17 10.62 -6.12
C LEU A 53 -17.14 10.93 -7.62
N GLY A 54 -18.32 11.06 -8.28
CA GLY A 54 -18.45 11.47 -9.67
C GLY A 54 -18.36 10.34 -10.68
N PHE A 55 -18.64 9.09 -10.27
CA PHE A 55 -18.81 7.98 -11.20
C PHE A 55 -20.13 8.09 -11.95
N GLU A 56 -20.15 7.63 -13.20
CA GLU A 56 -21.34 7.63 -14.05
C GLU A 56 -22.33 6.51 -13.66
N GLY A 57 -21.81 5.38 -13.14
CA GLY A 57 -22.58 4.22 -12.72
C GLY A 57 -22.00 3.49 -11.50
N TRP A 58 -22.83 2.62 -10.93
CA TRP A 58 -22.44 1.78 -9.80
C TRP A 58 -23.03 0.37 -9.93
N THR A 59 -22.40 -0.59 -9.26
CA THR A 59 -22.87 -2.00 -9.16
C THR A 59 -22.43 -2.61 -7.84
N THR A 60 -23.08 -3.71 -7.46
CA THR A 60 -22.63 -4.54 -6.32
C THR A 60 -21.75 -5.71 -6.77
N ASP A 61 -21.63 -5.98 -8.06
CA ASP A 61 -20.72 -7.01 -8.60
C ASP A 61 -19.58 -6.35 -9.40
N TRP A 62 -18.36 -6.52 -8.91
CA TRP A 62 -17.16 -5.99 -9.57
C TRP A 62 -16.95 -6.53 -11.00
N ARG A 63 -17.57 -7.68 -11.35
CA ARG A 63 -17.48 -8.28 -12.68
C ARG A 63 -18.13 -7.39 -13.74
N ASP A 64 -19.17 -6.66 -13.36
CA ASP A 64 -19.81 -5.70 -14.25
C ASP A 64 -18.83 -4.57 -14.64
N VAL A 65 -18.01 -4.10 -13.70
CA VAL A 65 -16.95 -3.10 -13.99
C VAL A 65 -15.93 -3.65 -14.97
N ILE A 66 -15.55 -4.93 -14.83
CA ILE A 66 -14.60 -5.57 -15.76
C ILE A 66 -15.24 -5.79 -17.13
N ALA A 67 -16.52 -6.10 -17.19
CA ALA A 67 -17.25 -6.35 -18.45
C ALA A 67 -17.59 -5.06 -19.21
N ASP A 68 -17.63 -3.90 -18.56
CA ASP A 68 -18.00 -2.63 -19.19
C ASP A 68 -16.97 -2.21 -20.25
N PRO A 69 -17.36 -2.10 -21.55
CA PRO A 69 -16.43 -1.72 -22.61
C PRO A 69 -15.93 -0.28 -22.50
N ALA A 70 -16.62 0.59 -21.76
CA ALA A 70 -16.20 1.96 -21.54
C ALA A 70 -15.09 2.09 -20.48
N VAL A 71 -14.82 1.02 -19.71
CA VAL A 71 -13.72 0.95 -18.74
C VAL A 71 -12.45 0.47 -19.46
N GLU A 72 -11.40 1.26 -19.42
CA GLU A 72 -10.08 0.97 -20.00
C GLU A 72 -9.05 0.60 -18.93
N ALA A 73 -9.21 1.16 -17.72
CA ALA A 73 -8.35 0.88 -16.58
C ALA A 73 -9.15 0.70 -15.30
N VAL A 74 -8.70 -0.20 -14.43
CA VAL A 74 -9.38 -0.55 -13.18
C VAL A 74 -8.51 -0.18 -11.98
N SER A 75 -9.07 0.59 -11.06
CA SER A 75 -8.50 0.80 -9.71
C SER A 75 -9.02 -0.27 -8.77
N ILE A 76 -8.12 -1.09 -8.24
CA ILE A 76 -8.42 -2.19 -7.32
C ILE A 76 -8.06 -1.72 -5.91
N THR A 77 -9.06 -1.34 -5.14
CA THR A 77 -8.96 -0.80 -3.78
C THR A 77 -9.83 -1.57 -2.78
N ALA A 78 -10.21 -2.78 -3.18
CA ALA A 78 -10.97 -3.76 -2.40
C ALA A 78 -10.11 -4.35 -1.25
N PRO A 79 -10.65 -5.16 -0.35
CA PRO A 79 -9.85 -5.95 0.60
C PRO A 79 -8.87 -6.91 -0.11
N ASN A 80 -7.75 -7.21 0.57
CA ASN A 80 -6.62 -7.96 -0.01
C ASN A 80 -7.01 -9.29 -0.67
N TYR A 81 -8.01 -10.00 -0.13
CA TYR A 81 -8.45 -11.29 -0.67
C TYR A 81 -9.07 -11.21 -2.08
N LEU A 82 -9.51 -10.02 -2.51
CA LEU A 82 -10.03 -9.79 -3.85
C LEU A 82 -8.98 -9.31 -4.86
N HIS A 83 -7.83 -8.81 -4.41
CA HIS A 83 -6.84 -8.20 -5.29
C HIS A 83 -6.44 -9.13 -6.44
N ARG A 84 -6.05 -10.37 -6.12
CA ARG A 84 -5.65 -11.36 -7.14
C ARG A 84 -6.77 -11.64 -8.14
N GLU A 85 -7.98 -11.94 -7.66
CA GLU A 85 -9.10 -12.32 -8.52
C GLU A 85 -9.45 -11.20 -9.50
N VAL A 86 -9.60 -9.98 -8.99
CA VAL A 86 -9.95 -8.81 -9.79
C VAL A 86 -8.82 -8.46 -10.78
N ALA A 87 -7.56 -8.51 -10.35
CA ALA A 87 -6.41 -8.21 -11.21
C ALA A 87 -6.26 -9.23 -12.36
N LEU A 88 -6.47 -10.52 -12.09
CA LEU A 88 -6.46 -11.55 -13.12
C LEU A 88 -7.60 -11.35 -14.14
N ALA A 89 -8.80 -11.02 -13.67
CA ALA A 89 -9.95 -10.74 -14.53
C ALA A 89 -9.71 -9.48 -15.39
N ALA A 90 -9.15 -8.41 -14.82
CA ALA A 90 -8.80 -7.20 -15.54
C ALA A 90 -7.77 -7.48 -16.64
N ALA A 91 -6.71 -8.24 -16.32
CA ALA A 91 -5.70 -8.65 -17.29
C ALA A 91 -6.31 -9.48 -18.42
N ALA A 92 -7.16 -10.48 -18.11
CA ALA A 92 -7.82 -11.32 -19.09
C ALA A 92 -8.76 -10.53 -20.03
N ALA A 93 -9.37 -9.44 -19.52
CA ALA A 93 -10.18 -8.51 -20.28
C ALA A 93 -9.36 -7.44 -21.05
N GLY A 94 -8.01 -7.51 -21.00
CA GLY A 94 -7.14 -6.54 -21.65
C GLY A 94 -7.14 -5.15 -21.02
N LYS A 95 -7.63 -5.01 -19.78
CA LYS A 95 -7.72 -3.74 -19.09
C LYS A 95 -6.46 -3.46 -18.28
N HIS A 96 -5.98 -2.24 -18.34
CA HIS A 96 -4.93 -1.74 -17.46
C HIS A 96 -5.42 -1.73 -16.01
N PHE A 97 -4.54 -1.82 -15.02
CA PHE A 97 -4.99 -1.70 -13.64
C PHE A 97 -3.97 -1.09 -12.69
N TRP A 98 -4.51 -0.40 -11.69
CA TRP A 98 -3.80 0.01 -10.50
C TRP A 98 -4.30 -0.84 -9.33
N CYS A 99 -3.45 -1.68 -8.77
CA CYS A 99 -3.79 -2.49 -7.61
C CYS A 99 -3.18 -1.90 -6.34
N GLU A 100 -3.98 -1.76 -5.29
CA GLU A 100 -3.47 -1.44 -3.98
C GLU A 100 -2.55 -2.54 -3.45
N LYS A 101 -1.66 -2.13 -2.57
CA LYS A 101 -0.74 -3.06 -1.89
C LYS A 101 -1.46 -3.75 -0.70
N PRO A 102 -1.08 -4.97 -0.37
CA PRO A 102 -0.25 -5.88 -1.14
C PRO A 102 -1.01 -6.43 -2.36
N VAL A 103 -0.31 -6.66 -3.46
CA VAL A 103 -0.93 -7.16 -4.70
C VAL A 103 -1.60 -8.52 -4.50
N GLY A 104 -0.97 -9.38 -3.70
CA GLY A 104 -1.50 -10.69 -3.30
C GLY A 104 -1.23 -10.95 -1.82
N ARG A 105 -1.96 -11.88 -1.22
CA ARG A 105 -1.76 -12.34 0.16
C ARG A 105 -0.51 -13.18 0.35
N SER A 106 0.08 -13.65 -0.77
CA SER A 106 1.28 -14.46 -0.81
C SER A 106 2.16 -14.11 -2.01
N MET A 107 3.41 -14.62 -2.02
CA MET A 107 4.31 -14.51 -3.18
C MET A 107 3.70 -15.15 -4.44
N SER A 108 3.07 -16.32 -4.30
CA SER A 108 2.45 -17.01 -5.44
C SER A 108 1.31 -16.19 -6.04
N GLU A 109 0.42 -15.64 -5.23
CA GLU A 109 -0.66 -14.77 -5.71
C GLU A 109 -0.13 -13.53 -6.45
N THR A 110 0.93 -12.92 -5.93
CA THR A 110 1.58 -11.77 -6.58
C THR A 110 2.24 -12.16 -7.90
N ALA A 111 2.89 -13.33 -7.94
CA ALA A 111 3.52 -13.86 -9.15
C ALA A 111 2.48 -14.18 -10.24
N ASP A 112 1.33 -14.75 -9.86
CA ASP A 112 0.23 -15.02 -10.79
C ASP A 112 -0.27 -13.72 -11.44
N VAL A 113 -0.47 -12.65 -10.65
CA VAL A 113 -0.90 -11.34 -11.17
C VAL A 113 0.14 -10.75 -12.11
N ALA A 114 1.42 -10.80 -11.74
CA ALA A 114 2.50 -10.29 -12.56
C ALA A 114 2.60 -11.03 -13.91
N ALA A 115 2.49 -12.38 -13.88
CA ALA A 115 2.53 -13.21 -15.08
C ALA A 115 1.33 -12.94 -16.00
N ALA A 116 0.12 -12.83 -15.43
CA ALA A 116 -1.09 -12.52 -16.20
C ALA A 116 -1.02 -11.15 -16.86
N ALA A 117 -0.57 -10.13 -16.14
CA ALA A 117 -0.40 -8.78 -16.68
C ALA A 117 0.62 -8.74 -17.82
N ALA A 118 1.76 -9.43 -17.65
CA ALA A 118 2.79 -9.53 -18.67
C ALA A 118 2.29 -10.26 -19.93
N SER A 119 1.58 -11.38 -19.74
CA SER A 119 1.00 -12.18 -20.85
C SER A 119 -0.04 -11.38 -21.63
N ALA A 120 -0.88 -10.59 -20.95
CA ALA A 120 -1.90 -9.76 -21.57
C ALA A 120 -1.35 -8.45 -22.17
N GLY A 121 -0.09 -8.08 -21.90
CA GLY A 121 0.51 -6.82 -22.36
C GLY A 121 -0.12 -5.56 -21.74
N VAL A 122 -0.81 -5.70 -20.61
CA VAL A 122 -1.46 -4.56 -19.94
C VAL A 122 -0.48 -3.79 -19.05
N ARG A 123 -0.75 -2.50 -18.87
CA ARG A 123 0.01 -1.64 -17.96
C ARG A 123 -0.54 -1.79 -16.55
N THR A 124 0.37 -1.87 -15.57
CA THR A 124 0.00 -2.02 -14.17
C THR A 124 0.75 -1.04 -13.28
N VAL A 125 0.10 -0.62 -12.21
CA VAL A 125 0.70 0.17 -11.13
C VAL A 125 0.34 -0.47 -9.81
N VAL A 126 1.28 -0.50 -8.86
CA VAL A 126 1.05 -0.93 -7.48
C VAL A 126 1.02 0.31 -6.57
N GLY A 127 0.18 0.29 -5.54
CA GLY A 127 -0.08 1.40 -4.63
C GLY A 127 1.10 1.84 -3.74
N PHE A 128 2.35 1.73 -4.20
CA PHE A 128 3.53 2.22 -3.49
C PHE A 128 3.77 3.72 -3.74
N ASN A 129 2.82 4.53 -3.29
CA ASN A 129 2.75 5.97 -3.55
C ASN A 129 3.91 6.79 -2.96
N TYR A 130 4.52 6.35 -1.86
CA TYR A 130 5.60 7.09 -1.19
C TYR A 130 6.84 7.31 -2.06
N ARG A 131 7.10 6.46 -3.05
CA ARG A 131 8.17 6.67 -4.05
C ARG A 131 8.02 8.00 -4.78
N GLN A 132 6.78 8.49 -4.94
CA GLN A 132 6.48 9.69 -5.72
C GLN A 132 6.63 10.99 -4.91
N ALA A 133 6.90 10.91 -3.61
CA ALA A 133 7.15 12.10 -2.80
C ALA A 133 8.38 12.85 -3.34
N PRO A 134 8.30 14.18 -3.59
CA PRO A 134 9.39 14.95 -4.21
C PRO A 134 10.74 14.79 -3.51
N ALA A 135 10.74 14.73 -2.18
CA ALA A 135 11.96 14.52 -1.41
C ALA A 135 12.53 13.12 -1.55
N VAL A 136 11.68 12.09 -1.64
CA VAL A 136 12.13 10.72 -1.91
C VAL A 136 12.77 10.64 -3.30
N GLN A 137 12.16 11.27 -4.30
CA GLN A 137 12.73 11.38 -5.64
C GLN A 137 14.06 12.15 -5.65
N HIS A 138 14.18 13.18 -4.81
CA HIS A 138 15.44 13.91 -4.65
C HIS A 138 16.50 13.03 -3.98
N ALA A 139 16.17 12.32 -2.90
CA ALA A 139 17.07 11.37 -2.26
C ALA A 139 17.56 10.28 -3.24
N ALA A 140 16.65 9.71 -4.04
CA ALA A 140 17.00 8.73 -5.07
C ALA A 140 18.00 9.31 -6.09
N ARG A 141 17.81 10.57 -6.53
CA ARG A 141 18.78 11.24 -7.43
C ARG A 141 20.15 11.44 -6.78
N LEU A 142 20.22 11.89 -5.51
CA LEU A 142 21.48 12.05 -4.78
C LEU A 142 22.26 10.73 -4.68
N ILE A 143 21.55 9.62 -4.44
CA ILE A 143 22.14 8.28 -4.39
C ILE A 143 22.63 7.87 -5.77
N ALA A 144 21.76 7.97 -6.79
CA ALA A 144 22.07 7.54 -8.16
C ALA A 144 23.22 8.33 -8.81
N THR A 145 23.35 9.62 -8.51
CA THR A 145 24.47 10.46 -8.99
C THR A 145 25.75 10.28 -8.20
N GLY A 146 25.76 9.46 -7.15
CA GLY A 146 26.91 9.25 -6.29
C GLY A 146 27.27 10.46 -5.41
N ALA A 147 26.35 11.40 -5.19
CA ALA A 147 26.59 12.60 -4.36
C ALA A 147 26.97 12.22 -2.92
N LEU A 148 26.39 11.14 -2.39
CA LEU A 148 26.70 10.63 -1.05
C LEU A 148 28.00 9.81 -0.97
N GLY A 149 28.67 9.55 -2.11
CA GLY A 149 29.74 8.55 -2.18
C GLY A 149 29.21 7.12 -2.09
N PRO A 150 30.10 6.12 -1.97
CA PRO A 150 29.69 4.76 -1.70
C PRO A 150 28.78 4.68 -0.47
N VAL A 151 27.58 4.10 -0.66
CA VAL A 151 26.64 3.93 0.45
C VAL A 151 27.16 2.86 1.40
N ARG A 152 27.14 3.15 2.70
CA ARG A 152 27.65 2.28 3.78
C ARG A 152 26.53 1.59 4.53
N GLN A 153 25.43 2.30 4.82
CA GLN A 153 24.38 1.81 5.68
C GLN A 153 23.00 2.38 5.32
N TYR A 154 21.98 1.56 5.55
CA TYR A 154 20.57 1.91 5.42
C TYR A 154 19.82 1.64 6.72
N ARG A 155 18.90 2.52 7.10
CA ARG A 155 17.94 2.30 8.18
C ARG A 155 16.56 2.78 7.73
N SER A 156 15.52 2.00 8.06
CA SER A 156 14.14 2.40 7.80
C SER A 156 13.23 1.86 8.86
N GLN A 157 12.19 2.63 9.18
CA GLN A 157 11.11 2.19 10.04
C GLN A 157 9.77 2.70 9.52
N PHE A 158 8.75 1.85 9.59
CA PHE A 158 7.37 2.25 9.42
C PHE A 158 6.53 1.73 10.57
N VAL A 159 6.28 2.58 11.56
CA VAL A 159 5.61 2.21 12.80
C VAL A 159 4.35 3.05 13.01
N ALA A 160 3.29 2.39 13.45
CA ALA A 160 1.98 2.99 13.71
C ALA A 160 1.31 2.28 14.89
N GLY A 161 0.33 2.95 15.51
CA GLY A 161 -0.39 2.43 16.68
C GLY A 161 -1.83 2.04 16.39
N TYR A 162 -2.24 1.92 15.13
CA TYR A 162 -3.64 1.70 14.79
C TYR A 162 -4.22 0.38 15.31
N ALA A 163 -3.38 -0.62 15.55
CA ALA A 163 -3.75 -1.92 16.10
C ALA A 163 -3.31 -2.13 17.56
N ALA A 164 -2.81 -1.07 18.22
CA ALA A 164 -2.28 -1.18 19.59
C ALA A 164 -3.37 -1.42 20.64
N ASN A 165 -4.60 -0.97 20.41
CA ASN A 165 -5.70 -1.22 21.34
C ASN A 165 -6.19 -2.67 21.20
N PRO A 166 -6.08 -3.53 22.22
CA PRO A 166 -6.54 -4.92 22.15
C PRO A 166 -8.08 -5.04 22.04
N GLN A 167 -8.83 -3.98 22.39
CA GLN A 167 -10.28 -3.93 22.22
C GLN A 167 -10.70 -3.49 20.80
N GLY A 168 -9.77 -3.23 19.90
CA GLY A 168 -10.07 -3.02 18.49
C GLY A 168 -10.67 -4.28 17.87
N ALA A 169 -11.75 -4.11 17.09
CA ALA A 169 -12.51 -5.22 16.50
C ALA A 169 -11.63 -6.13 15.63
N LEU A 170 -11.87 -7.47 15.74
CA LEU A 170 -11.27 -8.44 14.84
C LEU A 170 -11.85 -8.25 13.43
N SER A 171 -11.09 -7.62 12.58
CA SER A 171 -11.44 -7.42 11.16
C SER A 171 -10.69 -8.42 10.27
N TRP A 172 -11.07 -8.47 8.99
CA TRP A 172 -10.41 -9.30 7.99
C TRP A 172 -8.88 -9.12 7.92
N ARG A 173 -8.39 -7.95 8.34
CA ARG A 173 -6.95 -7.63 8.36
C ARG A 173 -6.13 -8.50 9.30
N PHE A 174 -6.76 -9.05 10.33
CA PHE A 174 -6.12 -9.89 11.34
C PHE A 174 -6.21 -11.39 11.04
N LEU A 175 -6.97 -11.74 9.99
CA LEU A 175 -7.20 -13.13 9.56
C LEU A 175 -6.35 -13.45 8.34
N ARG A 176 -5.51 -14.48 8.44
CA ARG A 176 -4.54 -14.83 7.38
C ARG A 176 -5.23 -15.21 6.06
N SER A 177 -6.37 -15.85 6.12
CA SER A 177 -7.17 -16.22 4.95
C SER A 177 -7.68 -15.03 4.14
N PHE A 178 -7.91 -13.89 4.79
CA PHE A 178 -8.44 -12.67 4.18
C PHE A 178 -7.37 -11.59 3.97
N GLY A 179 -6.64 -11.25 5.02
CA GLY A 179 -5.62 -10.21 5.00
C GLY A 179 -4.27 -10.67 4.45
N GLY A 180 -4.00 -11.96 4.52
CA GLY A 180 -2.68 -12.52 4.26
C GLY A 180 -1.74 -12.24 5.44
N GLN A 181 -0.63 -11.59 5.16
CA GLN A 181 0.32 -11.13 6.17
C GLN A 181 -0.25 -9.92 6.92
N GLY A 182 0.17 -9.73 8.16
CA GLY A 182 -0.19 -8.57 8.97
C GLY A 182 0.62 -7.34 8.60
N VAL A 183 1.48 -6.91 9.52
CA VAL A 183 2.35 -5.74 9.29
C VAL A 183 3.34 -5.95 8.13
N LEU A 184 3.73 -7.19 7.82
CA LEU A 184 4.56 -7.52 6.66
C LEU A 184 3.91 -7.06 5.35
N GLY A 185 2.63 -7.36 5.18
CA GLY A 185 1.87 -6.96 4.00
C GLY A 185 1.45 -5.49 4.02
N ASP A 186 1.21 -4.92 5.19
CA ASP A 186 0.69 -3.56 5.31
C ASP A 186 1.81 -2.50 5.32
N LEU A 187 2.61 -2.42 6.39
CA LEU A 187 3.61 -1.36 6.55
C LEU A 187 5.00 -1.77 6.03
N MET A 188 5.43 -3.01 6.31
CA MET A 188 6.75 -3.50 5.89
C MET A 188 6.89 -3.54 4.37
N SER A 189 5.82 -3.83 3.64
CA SER A 189 5.83 -3.82 2.18
C SER A 189 6.25 -2.46 1.62
N HIS A 190 5.79 -1.35 2.19
CA HIS A 190 6.23 -0.01 1.84
C HIS A 190 7.70 0.23 2.19
N ALA A 191 8.13 -0.23 3.38
CA ALA A 191 9.51 -0.02 3.83
C ALA A 191 10.51 -0.80 2.97
N VAL A 192 10.19 -2.04 2.59
CA VAL A 192 10.98 -2.86 1.66
C VAL A 192 10.96 -2.28 0.26
N ASP A 193 9.80 -1.82 -0.22
CA ASP A 193 9.66 -1.16 -1.51
C ASP A 193 10.57 0.07 -1.62
N MET A 194 10.55 0.93 -0.60
CA MET A 194 11.41 2.11 -0.52
C MET A 194 12.89 1.73 -0.49
N ALA A 195 13.27 0.74 0.32
CA ALA A 195 14.63 0.26 0.41
C ALA A 195 15.17 -0.21 -0.95
N GLN A 196 14.38 -1.03 -1.66
CA GLN A 196 14.74 -1.53 -2.98
C GLN A 196 14.70 -0.45 -4.06
N PHE A 197 13.81 0.53 -3.97
CA PHE A 197 13.77 1.68 -4.85
C PHE A 197 15.04 2.53 -4.75
N LEU A 198 15.57 2.71 -3.54
CA LEU A 198 16.75 3.54 -3.29
C LEU A 198 18.08 2.80 -3.54
N LEU A 199 18.18 1.50 -3.19
CA LEU A 199 19.44 0.77 -3.09
C LEU A 199 19.50 -0.52 -3.92
N GLY A 200 18.43 -0.84 -4.65
CA GLY A 200 18.33 -2.09 -5.41
C GLY A 200 17.88 -3.29 -4.58
N PRO A 201 17.95 -4.50 -5.12
CA PRO A 201 17.35 -5.68 -4.53
C PRO A 201 18.03 -6.08 -3.20
N VAL A 202 17.20 -6.54 -2.25
CA VAL A 202 17.65 -7.21 -1.03
C VAL A 202 18.06 -8.64 -1.39
N GLU A 203 19.29 -9.02 -1.02
CA GLU A 203 19.86 -10.35 -1.26
C GLU A 203 19.64 -11.30 -0.09
N ARG A 204 19.77 -10.78 1.15
CA ARG A 204 19.64 -11.57 2.37
C ARG A 204 18.88 -10.82 3.44
N VAL A 205 18.12 -11.56 4.23
CA VAL A 205 17.37 -11.03 5.37
C VAL A 205 17.42 -12.00 6.55
N VAL A 206 17.53 -11.44 7.77
CA VAL A 206 17.24 -12.11 9.01
C VAL A 206 16.22 -11.26 9.74
N ALA A 207 15.14 -11.86 10.21
CA ALA A 207 14.05 -11.13 10.83
C ALA A 207 13.51 -11.85 12.07
N HIS A 208 13.07 -11.04 13.03
CA HIS A 208 12.17 -11.45 14.12
C HIS A 208 10.77 -10.94 13.81
N VAL A 209 9.78 -11.82 13.99
CA VAL A 209 8.37 -11.54 13.69
C VAL A 209 7.54 -11.92 14.91
N GLU A 210 6.63 -11.03 15.34
CA GLU A 210 5.86 -11.24 16.57
C GLU A 210 4.41 -10.79 16.40
N THR A 211 3.49 -11.52 17.05
CA THR A 211 2.09 -11.14 17.24
C THR A 211 1.88 -10.78 18.71
N THR A 212 1.79 -9.50 19.01
CA THR A 212 1.68 -8.96 20.38
C THR A 212 0.25 -9.03 20.90
N VAL A 213 -0.74 -8.68 20.07
CA VAL A 213 -2.16 -8.75 20.40
C VAL A 213 -2.73 -10.00 19.76
N THR A 214 -2.80 -11.10 20.54
CA THR A 214 -3.14 -12.44 20.04
C THR A 214 -4.63 -12.69 19.89
N GLU A 215 -5.48 -11.89 20.52
CA GLU A 215 -6.92 -12.02 20.49
C GLU A 215 -7.61 -10.66 20.39
N ARG A 216 -8.76 -10.61 19.73
CA ARG A 216 -9.58 -9.39 19.59
C ARG A 216 -11.06 -9.72 19.65
N PRO A 217 -11.91 -8.79 20.14
CA PRO A 217 -13.34 -8.99 20.18
C PRO A 217 -13.93 -9.11 18.78
N LEU A 218 -14.85 -10.03 18.61
CA LEU A 218 -15.66 -10.17 17.39
C LEU A 218 -16.62 -8.99 17.30
N ALA A 219 -16.65 -8.31 16.16
CA ALA A 219 -17.62 -7.26 15.91
C ALA A 219 -19.00 -7.88 15.60
N ALA A 220 -20.05 -7.33 16.20
CA ALA A 220 -21.44 -7.77 15.91
C ALA A 220 -21.90 -7.34 14.49
N THR A 221 -21.22 -6.40 13.88
CA THR A 221 -21.47 -5.90 12.51
C THR A 221 -20.13 -5.67 11.81
N GLU A 222 -20.12 -5.60 10.48
CA GLU A 222 -18.93 -5.24 9.71
C GLU A 222 -18.37 -3.88 10.17
N GLY A 223 -17.39 -3.95 11.10
CA GLY A 223 -16.70 -2.79 11.64
C GLY A 223 -15.36 -2.57 10.93
N THR A 224 -14.92 -1.33 10.92
CA THR A 224 -13.53 -1.03 10.57
C THR A 224 -12.62 -1.51 11.72
N HIS A 225 -11.35 -1.83 11.42
CA HIS A 225 -10.34 -2.17 12.42
C HIS A 225 -10.07 -1.05 13.45
N PHE A 226 -10.71 0.11 13.30
CA PHE A 226 -10.72 1.21 14.28
C PHE A 226 -11.92 1.15 15.24
N ALA A 227 -12.90 0.26 15.00
CA ALA A 227 -14.03 0.12 15.89
C ALA A 227 -13.55 -0.52 17.21
N VAL A 228 -13.90 0.10 18.33
CA VAL A 228 -13.64 -0.43 19.67
C VAL A 228 -14.87 -1.18 20.11
N VAL A 229 -14.68 -2.42 20.59
CA VAL A 229 -15.75 -3.28 21.10
C VAL A 229 -15.46 -3.57 22.57
N GLU A 230 -16.38 -3.16 23.45
CA GLU A 230 -16.27 -3.43 24.88
C GLU A 230 -16.93 -4.77 25.21
N GLY A 231 -16.11 -5.74 25.63
CA GLY A 231 -16.55 -7.10 25.96
C GLY A 231 -16.89 -7.93 24.72
N GLY A 232 -17.48 -9.09 24.93
CA GLY A 232 -17.89 -10.01 23.87
C GLY A 232 -16.94 -11.20 23.68
N GLU A 233 -17.27 -12.05 22.72
CA GLU A 233 -16.45 -13.21 22.33
C GLU A 233 -15.18 -12.74 21.65
N LEU A 234 -14.05 -13.40 21.99
CA LEU A 234 -12.75 -13.11 21.40
C LEU A 234 -12.44 -14.09 20.26
N GLY A 235 -11.85 -13.58 19.19
CA GLY A 235 -11.29 -14.37 18.12
C GLY A 235 -9.78 -14.17 18.00
N SER A 236 -9.09 -15.18 17.50
CA SER A 236 -7.63 -15.19 17.38
C SER A 236 -7.13 -14.28 16.27
N VAL A 237 -6.05 -13.54 16.53
CA VAL A 237 -5.25 -12.83 15.53
C VAL A 237 -4.26 -13.82 14.92
N GLU A 238 -4.28 -13.94 13.60
CA GLU A 238 -3.52 -14.98 12.87
C GLU A 238 -2.23 -14.47 12.22
N ASN A 239 -2.00 -13.15 12.24
CA ASN A 239 -0.87 -12.54 11.55
C ASN A 239 -0.14 -11.52 12.43
N GLU A 240 1.06 -11.19 12.02
CA GLU A 240 2.06 -10.50 12.82
C GLU A 240 1.79 -9.00 12.99
N ASP A 241 2.17 -8.48 14.16
CA ASP A 241 2.06 -7.08 14.55
C ASP A 241 3.37 -6.30 14.39
N THR A 242 4.51 -6.98 14.55
CA THR A 242 5.84 -6.35 14.55
C THR A 242 6.85 -7.21 13.77
N VAL A 243 7.69 -6.54 13.00
CA VAL A 243 8.82 -7.15 12.29
C VAL A 243 10.06 -6.29 12.47
N LEU A 244 11.12 -6.90 12.97
CA LEU A 244 12.46 -6.33 13.08
C LEU A 244 13.38 -7.10 12.15
N SER A 245 14.05 -6.44 11.21
CA SER A 245 14.91 -7.13 10.26
C SER A 245 16.26 -6.47 10.06
N MET A 246 17.26 -7.32 9.78
CA MET A 246 18.56 -6.95 9.22
C MET A 246 18.61 -7.41 7.78
N VAL A 247 19.05 -6.55 6.88
CA VAL A 247 19.08 -6.82 5.44
C VAL A 247 20.47 -6.59 4.87
N ARG A 248 20.78 -7.33 3.80
CA ARG A 248 21.92 -7.07 2.92
C ARG A 248 21.41 -6.92 1.49
N PHE A 249 21.77 -5.82 0.86
CA PHE A 249 21.47 -5.55 -0.55
C PHE A 249 22.46 -6.26 -1.47
N ALA A 250 22.08 -6.50 -2.70
CA ALA A 250 22.96 -7.06 -3.72
C ALA A 250 24.21 -6.21 -3.98
N SER A 251 24.14 -4.91 -3.73
CA SER A 251 25.27 -3.98 -3.75
C SER A 251 26.29 -4.19 -2.61
N GLY A 252 25.98 -5.06 -1.63
CA GLY A 252 26.79 -5.27 -0.43
C GLY A 252 26.45 -4.35 0.75
N VAL A 253 25.65 -3.31 0.54
CA VAL A 253 25.17 -2.43 1.62
C VAL A 253 24.36 -3.24 2.62
N THR A 254 24.53 -2.93 3.91
CA THR A 254 23.75 -3.55 5.02
C THR A 254 22.83 -2.52 5.65
N GLY A 255 21.75 -3.01 6.26
CA GLY A 255 20.81 -2.12 6.91
C GLY A 255 19.81 -2.82 7.80
N THR A 256 18.93 -2.01 8.39
CA THR A 256 17.78 -2.46 9.18
C THR A 256 16.49 -1.91 8.62
N ILE A 257 15.44 -2.74 8.65
CA ILE A 257 14.08 -2.34 8.30
C ILE A 257 13.16 -2.84 9.42
N GLU A 258 12.35 -1.94 9.96
CA GLU A 258 11.41 -2.20 11.05
C GLU A 258 10.01 -1.80 10.63
N ALA A 259 9.02 -2.61 11.02
CA ALA A 259 7.62 -2.26 10.91
C ALA A 259 6.84 -2.75 12.14
N SER A 260 5.92 -1.91 12.62
CA SER A 260 5.02 -2.27 13.72
C SER A 260 3.69 -1.55 13.58
N ARG A 261 2.58 -2.26 13.81
CA ARG A 261 1.22 -1.69 13.83
C ARG A 261 0.68 -1.49 15.25
N VAL A 262 1.49 -1.81 16.26
CA VAL A 262 1.12 -1.75 17.69
C VAL A 262 1.99 -0.77 18.50
N THR A 263 2.76 0.07 17.85
CA THR A 263 3.61 1.06 18.50
C THR A 263 2.79 2.26 18.97
N VAL A 264 2.62 2.35 20.29
CA VAL A 264 1.93 3.48 20.93
C VAL A 264 2.85 4.68 20.96
N GLY A 265 2.64 5.77 20.55
CA GLY A 265 3.50 6.97 20.55
C GLY A 265 3.50 7.64 19.19
N PRO A 266 4.29 7.22 18.21
CA PRO A 266 4.17 7.76 16.87
C PRO A 266 2.88 7.22 16.24
N GLN A 267 1.96 8.10 15.82
CA GLN A 267 0.70 7.66 15.21
C GLN A 267 0.87 7.02 13.84
N ALA A 268 1.81 7.53 13.05
CA ALA A 268 2.31 6.94 11.84
C ALA A 268 3.67 7.57 11.54
N ARG A 269 4.74 6.87 11.83
CA ARG A 269 6.09 7.33 11.52
C ARG A 269 6.67 6.45 10.44
N TYR A 270 6.88 7.03 9.28
CA TYR A 270 7.62 6.41 8.20
C TYR A 270 8.87 7.21 7.92
N ALA A 271 10.03 6.58 8.08
CA ALA A 271 11.32 7.23 7.93
C ALA A 271 12.36 6.30 7.33
N PHE A 272 13.33 6.88 6.62
CA PHE A 272 14.56 6.20 6.25
C PHE A 272 15.78 7.11 6.39
N GLU A 273 16.95 6.48 6.48
CA GLU A 273 18.26 7.12 6.48
C GLU A 273 19.22 6.30 5.60
N VAL A 274 19.92 6.99 4.71
CA VAL A 274 20.98 6.43 3.86
C VAL A 274 22.28 7.15 4.19
N ASN A 275 23.27 6.40 4.66
CA ASN A 275 24.58 6.92 5.01
C ASN A 275 25.62 6.49 3.97
N GLY A 276 26.24 7.44 3.33
CA GLY A 276 27.38 7.26 2.42
C GLY A 276 28.68 7.77 3.02
N GLU A 277 29.76 7.66 2.27
CA GLU A 277 31.09 8.13 2.70
C GLU A 277 31.21 9.65 2.76
N ARG A 278 30.49 10.37 1.89
CA ARG A 278 30.60 11.82 1.72
C ARG A 278 29.38 12.59 2.22
N GLY A 279 28.33 11.89 2.64
CA GLY A 279 27.13 12.51 3.14
C GLY A 279 26.04 11.50 3.46
N ALA A 280 24.95 12.01 4.01
CA ALA A 280 23.79 11.22 4.37
C ALA A 280 22.51 11.93 3.88
N VAL A 281 21.48 11.15 3.63
CA VAL A 281 20.13 11.66 3.38
C VAL A 281 19.15 10.95 4.31
N SER A 282 18.28 11.71 4.92
CA SER A 282 17.17 11.18 5.72
C SER A 282 15.84 11.77 5.26
N TRP A 283 14.81 10.99 5.38
CA TRP A 283 13.44 11.39 5.11
C TRP A 283 12.53 10.85 6.20
N GLU A 284 11.56 11.64 6.61
CA GLU A 284 10.54 11.26 7.57
C GLU A 284 9.21 11.89 7.19
N ILE A 285 8.14 11.10 7.19
CA ILE A 285 6.78 11.60 7.08
C ILE A 285 6.22 11.85 8.47
N GLY A 286 5.72 13.05 8.73
CA GLY A 286 5.18 13.45 10.02
C GLY A 286 3.69 13.73 9.97
N ARG A 287 3.07 14.04 11.15
CA ARG A 287 1.62 14.21 11.38
C ARG A 287 0.90 15.19 10.46
N ALA A 288 1.55 16.19 9.91
CA ALA A 288 0.96 17.19 9.03
C ALA A 288 1.98 17.85 8.09
N SER A 289 3.24 17.47 8.15
CA SER A 289 4.29 18.01 7.29
C SER A 289 5.34 16.95 7.05
N CYS A 290 5.70 16.73 5.79
CA CYS A 290 6.97 16.08 5.46
C CYS A 290 8.09 16.97 6.01
N ARG A 291 8.76 16.54 7.06
CA ARG A 291 10.02 17.16 7.49
C ARG A 291 11.14 16.49 6.71
N GLU A 292 11.46 17.10 5.61
CA GLU A 292 12.60 16.75 4.80
C GLU A 292 13.84 17.34 5.44
N ARG A 293 14.76 16.48 5.85
CA ARG A 293 16.12 16.93 6.20
C ARG A 293 17.08 16.22 5.27
N VAL A 294 17.54 16.96 4.28
CA VAL A 294 18.76 16.61 3.55
C VAL A 294 19.90 17.26 4.32
N CYS A 295 20.66 16.46 5.07
CA CYS A 295 21.84 16.97 5.75
C CYS A 295 23.05 16.74 4.85
N TYR A 296 23.65 17.81 4.38
CA TYR A 296 25.00 17.76 3.82
C TYR A 296 26.02 17.82 4.98
N PRO A 297 27.16 17.14 4.88
CA PRO A 297 28.23 17.34 5.84
C PRO A 297 28.69 18.82 5.76
N VAL A 298 28.95 19.38 6.91
CA VAL A 298 29.62 20.68 7.08
C VAL A 298 31.09 20.53 6.69
#